data_93e2b2d6fdf68e3c840686ff133192fb
#
_entry.id   93e2b2d6fdf68e3c840686ff133192fb
#
_cell.length_a   1.000
_cell.length_b   1.000
_cell.length_c   1.000
_cell.angle_alpha   90.00
_cell.angle_beta   90.00
_cell.angle_gamma   90.00
#
_symmetry.space_group_name_H-M   'P 1'
#
loop_
_entity.id
_entity.type
_entity.pdbx_description
1 polymer ?
#
loop_
_entity_poly.entity_id
_entity_poly.type
_entity_poly.pdbx_seq_one_letter_code
_entity_poly.pdbx_strand_id
1 'polypeptide(L)'
;MTRLDTPSMPSVDGVLQQSIHDIDIPPRPKIIDQIRAEMNSDAPNLRGIAGLINLDVSLAAGLIKTANSPYFGFGRRARSAHEALTMLGLDVTCRAIAAISLRRAFPNSAHYERFWHASASVATLSGWLAQQRRVPGVRADDAYTYGLFRDCGIVILLRRYPAYQGILAGANLDRDMPFTAVEQAALPTDHTVVGCLLAQNWWLPGEICAAIRHHHSLLALVEPVSPLKMPGRYLVAIAQTAEYLLQQLTGGSRTEEWAKLGPACCDLLALDDAGLAEICREAEPLLHLVE
;
A
#
# COMPACT_ATOMS: atom_id res chain seq x y z
N MET A 1 -49.90 24.64 -11.77
CA MET A 1 -49.23 23.33 -11.76
C MET A 1 -47.71 23.56 -11.72
N THR A 2 -47.15 23.62 -10.57
CA THR A 2 -45.71 23.85 -10.34
C THR A 2 -45.02 22.51 -10.45
N ARG A 3 -44.11 22.36 -11.43
CA ARG A 3 -43.24 21.17 -11.55
C ARG A 3 -42.30 21.16 -10.34
N LEU A 4 -42.40 20.14 -9.54
CA LEU A 4 -41.39 19.80 -8.55
C LEU A 4 -40.14 19.30 -9.30
N ASP A 5 -39.08 20.11 -9.35
CA ASP A 5 -37.77 19.67 -9.80
C ASP A 5 -37.25 18.62 -8.82
N THR A 6 -37.26 17.38 -9.25
CA THR A 6 -36.60 16.27 -8.51
C THR A 6 -35.09 16.50 -8.61
N PRO A 7 -34.35 16.62 -7.49
CA PRO A 7 -32.91 16.76 -7.55
C PRO A 7 -32.34 15.50 -8.22
N SER A 8 -31.57 15.68 -9.29
CA SER A 8 -30.87 14.61 -9.97
C SER A 8 -29.88 13.97 -8.98
N MET A 9 -29.99 12.66 -8.77
CA MET A 9 -29.01 11.92 -8.01
C MET A 9 -27.61 12.17 -8.61
N PRO A 10 -26.60 12.52 -7.78
CA PRO A 10 -25.25 12.70 -8.27
C PRO A 10 -24.74 11.40 -8.92
N SER A 11 -23.99 11.50 -10.01
CA SER A 11 -23.35 10.35 -10.64
C SER A 11 -22.40 9.69 -9.64
N VAL A 12 -22.14 8.38 -9.79
CA VAL A 12 -21.17 7.65 -8.94
C VAL A 12 -19.81 8.36 -8.92
N ASP A 13 -19.39 8.88 -10.07
CA ASP A 13 -18.16 9.69 -10.19
C ASP A 13 -18.25 10.99 -9.38
N GLY A 14 -19.41 11.66 -9.37
CA GLY A 14 -19.63 12.87 -8.59
C GLY A 14 -19.60 12.63 -7.09
N VAL A 15 -20.18 11.52 -6.61
CA VAL A 15 -20.11 11.11 -5.20
C VAL A 15 -18.68 10.77 -4.79
N LEU A 16 -17.95 10.06 -5.65
CA LEU A 16 -16.54 9.72 -5.42
C LEU A 16 -15.67 10.98 -5.34
N GLN A 17 -15.83 11.92 -6.30
CA GLN A 17 -15.08 13.18 -6.29
C GLN A 17 -15.39 14.03 -5.06
N GLN A 18 -16.64 14.08 -4.61
CA GLN A 18 -17.03 14.78 -3.39
C GLN A 18 -16.36 14.13 -2.16
N SER A 19 -16.39 12.81 -2.04
CA SER A 19 -15.76 12.07 -0.95
C SER A 19 -14.24 12.28 -0.91
N ILE A 20 -13.57 12.30 -2.06
CA ILE A 20 -12.14 12.58 -2.19
C ILE A 20 -11.83 13.99 -1.66
N HIS A 21 -12.64 14.98 -2.02
CA HIS A 21 -12.47 16.36 -1.58
C HIS A 21 -12.73 16.52 -0.05
N ASP A 22 -13.81 15.92 0.45
CA ASP A 22 -14.21 16.06 1.86
C ASP A 22 -13.21 15.41 2.83
N ILE A 23 -12.52 14.36 2.38
CA ILE A 23 -11.50 13.63 3.17
C ILE A 23 -10.10 14.26 3.01
N ASP A 24 -9.92 15.20 2.08
CA ASP A 24 -8.63 15.85 1.77
C ASP A 24 -7.59 14.85 1.22
N ILE A 25 -8.03 13.96 0.31
CA ILE A 25 -7.14 13.04 -0.39
C ILE A 25 -6.21 13.83 -1.31
N PRO A 26 -4.87 13.63 -1.24
CA PRO A 26 -3.94 14.34 -2.11
C PRO A 26 -4.25 14.13 -3.60
N PRO A 27 -4.17 15.20 -4.43
CA PRO A 27 -4.38 15.07 -5.86
C PRO A 27 -3.32 14.16 -6.50
N ARG A 28 -3.73 13.41 -7.52
CA ARG A 28 -2.81 12.56 -8.27
C ARG A 28 -1.75 13.40 -8.98
N PRO A 29 -0.45 13.06 -8.84
CA PRO A 29 0.63 13.74 -9.57
C PRO A 29 0.47 13.60 -11.09
N LYS A 30 0.55 14.71 -11.83
CA LYS A 30 0.40 14.73 -13.30
C LYS A 30 1.37 13.78 -14.03
N ILE A 31 2.56 13.55 -13.46
CA ILE A 31 3.53 12.63 -14.06
C ILE A 31 3.01 11.18 -14.11
N ILE A 32 2.13 10.77 -13.20
CA ILE A 32 1.50 9.44 -13.23
C ILE A 32 0.63 9.31 -14.49
N ASP A 33 -0.12 10.35 -14.84
CA ASP A 33 -0.95 10.34 -16.06
C ASP A 33 -0.08 10.28 -17.32
N GLN A 34 1.07 10.96 -17.34
CA GLN A 34 2.01 10.95 -18.45
C GLN A 34 2.68 9.58 -18.63
N ILE A 35 3.13 8.95 -17.53
CA ILE A 35 3.70 7.59 -17.58
C ILE A 35 2.64 6.60 -18.10
N ARG A 36 1.40 6.73 -17.61
CA ARG A 36 0.33 5.84 -18.01
C ARG A 36 -0.04 5.99 -19.50
N ALA A 37 -0.01 7.21 -20.01
CA ALA A 37 -0.20 7.46 -21.45
C ALA A 37 0.89 6.73 -22.27
N GLU A 38 2.15 6.77 -21.83
CA GLU A 38 3.24 6.04 -22.47
C GLU A 38 3.11 4.52 -22.35
N MET A 39 2.60 4.00 -21.22
CA MET A 39 2.33 2.57 -21.05
C MET A 39 1.31 2.03 -22.06
N ASN A 40 0.41 2.89 -22.53
CA ASN A 40 -0.61 2.54 -23.54
C ASN A 40 -0.17 2.85 -24.98
N SER A 41 1.04 3.34 -25.19
CA SER A 41 1.63 3.65 -26.49
C SER A 41 2.28 2.41 -27.11
N ASP A 42 2.19 2.27 -28.44
CA ASP A 42 2.87 1.21 -29.19
C ASP A 42 4.41 1.36 -29.15
N ALA A 43 4.90 2.59 -28.89
CA ALA A 43 6.34 2.89 -28.83
C ALA A 43 6.64 3.83 -27.64
N PRO A 44 6.71 3.31 -26.39
CA PRO A 44 6.93 4.11 -25.20
C PRO A 44 8.23 4.92 -25.23
N ASN A 45 8.14 6.23 -24.96
CA ASN A 45 9.28 7.14 -24.93
C ASN A 45 9.92 7.18 -23.53
N LEU A 46 10.71 6.16 -23.16
CA LEU A 46 11.36 6.09 -21.86
C LEU A 46 12.31 7.27 -21.59
N ARG A 47 12.96 7.84 -22.62
CA ARG A 47 13.82 9.02 -22.47
C ARG A 47 13.03 10.26 -22.13
N GLY A 48 11.88 10.45 -22.78
CA GLY A 48 10.96 11.55 -22.48
C GLY A 48 10.47 11.49 -21.04
N ILE A 49 10.02 10.31 -20.57
CA ILE A 49 9.61 10.10 -19.17
C ILE A 49 10.76 10.37 -18.20
N ALA A 50 11.97 9.85 -18.45
CA ALA A 50 13.12 10.12 -17.61
C ALA A 50 13.46 11.61 -17.56
N GLY A 51 13.28 12.33 -18.69
CA GLY A 51 13.40 13.78 -18.75
C GLY A 51 12.40 14.49 -17.83
N LEU A 52 11.13 14.07 -17.87
CA LEU A 52 10.10 14.62 -16.98
C LEU A 52 10.40 14.35 -15.49
N ILE A 53 10.85 13.14 -15.15
CA ILE A 53 11.25 12.79 -13.78
C ILE A 53 12.43 13.67 -13.31
N ASN A 54 13.39 13.93 -14.19
CA ASN A 54 14.57 14.75 -13.88
C ASN A 54 14.25 16.24 -13.65
N LEU A 55 13.08 16.74 -14.05
CA LEU A 55 12.63 18.09 -13.71
C LEU A 55 12.38 18.27 -12.21
N ASP A 56 12.16 17.17 -11.49
CA ASP A 56 12.01 17.14 -10.03
C ASP A 56 13.15 16.31 -9.41
N VAL A 57 14.15 17.00 -8.87
CA VAL A 57 15.37 16.37 -8.29
C VAL A 57 15.01 15.39 -7.18
N SER A 58 14.02 15.70 -6.35
CA SER A 58 13.60 14.80 -5.25
C SER A 58 12.92 13.54 -5.78
N LEU A 59 12.13 13.68 -6.85
CA LEU A 59 11.49 12.55 -7.50
C LEU A 59 12.51 11.63 -8.17
N ALA A 60 13.48 12.22 -8.90
CA ALA A 60 14.57 11.47 -9.53
C ALA A 60 15.42 10.73 -8.48
N ALA A 61 15.81 11.39 -7.39
CA ALA A 61 16.57 10.79 -6.30
C ALA A 61 15.77 9.67 -5.61
N GLY A 62 14.48 9.88 -5.36
CA GLY A 62 13.59 8.88 -4.78
C GLY A 62 13.46 7.63 -5.67
N LEU A 63 13.29 7.80 -6.98
CA LEU A 63 13.22 6.70 -7.93
C LEU A 63 14.53 5.91 -8.00
N ILE A 64 15.68 6.60 -8.03
CA ILE A 64 17.01 5.96 -7.99
C ILE A 64 17.19 5.18 -6.69
N LYS A 65 16.79 5.76 -5.53
CA LYS A 65 16.83 5.07 -4.24
C LYS A 65 15.94 3.82 -4.26
N THR A 66 14.74 3.89 -4.82
CA THR A 66 13.83 2.76 -4.96
C THR A 66 14.45 1.65 -5.81
N ALA A 67 14.98 1.97 -7.00
CA ALA A 67 15.63 0.99 -7.88
C ALA A 67 16.86 0.32 -7.23
N ASN A 68 17.53 1.03 -6.34
CA ASN A 68 18.70 0.55 -5.59
C ASN A 68 18.35 -0.07 -4.24
N SER A 69 17.06 -0.19 -3.90
CA SER A 69 16.66 -0.81 -2.65
C SER A 69 16.97 -2.30 -2.64
N PRO A 70 17.17 -2.92 -1.47
CA PRO A 70 17.49 -4.34 -1.34
C PRO A 70 16.48 -5.25 -2.04
N TYR A 71 15.22 -4.85 -2.02
CA TYR A 71 14.15 -5.60 -2.69
C TYR A 71 14.36 -5.74 -4.21
N PHE A 72 14.72 -4.62 -4.88
CA PHE A 72 14.94 -4.63 -6.33
C PHE A 72 16.33 -5.09 -6.75
N GLY A 73 17.22 -5.49 -5.86
CA GLY A 73 18.62 -5.91 -5.99
C GLY A 73 19.07 -6.52 -7.32
N PHE A 74 19.13 -5.70 -8.38
CA PHE A 74 19.45 -6.13 -9.76
C PHE A 74 20.93 -6.49 -10.01
N GLY A 75 21.77 -6.62 -8.97
CA GLY A 75 23.20 -6.87 -9.10
C GLY A 75 24.01 -5.67 -9.61
N ARG A 76 23.36 -4.60 -10.07
CA ARG A 76 23.96 -3.30 -10.44
C ARG A 76 23.13 -2.16 -9.88
N ARG A 77 23.78 -1.01 -9.65
CA ARG A 77 23.09 0.18 -9.13
C ARG A 77 22.70 1.13 -10.26
N ALA A 78 21.46 1.62 -10.21
CA ALA A 78 21.00 2.75 -11.02
C ALA A 78 21.73 4.03 -10.58
N ARG A 79 22.23 4.82 -11.54
CA ARG A 79 22.92 6.10 -11.32
C ARG A 79 22.14 7.30 -11.86
N SER A 80 21.06 7.03 -12.60
CA SER A 80 20.19 8.05 -13.20
C SER A 80 18.73 7.61 -13.17
N ALA A 81 17.79 8.57 -13.30
CA ALA A 81 16.38 8.25 -13.43
C ALA A 81 16.10 7.38 -14.66
N HIS A 82 16.83 7.55 -15.75
CA HIS A 82 16.69 6.71 -16.95
C HIS A 82 17.11 5.25 -16.69
N GLU A 83 18.23 5.04 -16.01
CA GLU A 83 18.65 3.68 -15.61
C GLU A 83 17.67 3.05 -14.64
N ALA A 84 17.18 3.81 -13.63
CA ALA A 84 16.18 3.34 -12.69
C ALA A 84 14.88 2.94 -13.40
N LEU A 85 14.38 3.79 -14.31
CA LEU A 85 13.21 3.50 -15.14
C LEU A 85 13.40 2.25 -16.02
N THR A 86 14.58 2.09 -16.61
CA THR A 86 14.91 0.92 -17.44
C THR A 86 14.95 -0.37 -16.62
N MET A 87 15.45 -0.30 -15.39
CA MET A 87 15.54 -1.46 -14.48
C MET A 87 14.17 -1.85 -13.91
N LEU A 88 13.37 -0.87 -13.50
CA LEU A 88 12.05 -1.09 -12.89
C LEU A 88 10.94 -1.35 -13.92
N GLY A 89 11.09 -0.83 -15.13
CA GLY A 89 10.00 -0.76 -16.11
C GLY A 89 8.96 0.33 -15.77
N LEU A 90 8.04 0.59 -16.70
CA LEU A 90 7.06 1.67 -16.57
C LEU A 90 6.07 1.44 -15.43
N ASP A 91 5.55 0.24 -15.27
CA ASP A 91 4.53 -0.10 -14.27
C ASP A 91 5.06 0.11 -12.84
N VAL A 92 6.21 -0.49 -12.50
CA VAL A 92 6.83 -0.34 -11.18
C VAL A 92 7.28 1.11 -10.96
N THR A 93 7.79 1.79 -11.99
CA THR A 93 8.15 3.22 -11.90
C THR A 93 6.94 4.08 -11.56
N CYS A 94 5.79 3.84 -12.20
CA CYS A 94 4.55 4.56 -11.92
C CYS A 94 4.14 4.42 -10.44
N ARG A 95 4.19 3.22 -9.90
CA ARG A 95 3.87 2.90 -8.50
C ARG A 95 4.89 3.52 -7.53
N ALA A 96 6.17 3.47 -7.86
CA ALA A 96 7.23 4.10 -7.07
C ALA A 96 7.05 5.62 -7.00
N ILE A 97 6.74 6.26 -8.14
CA ILE A 97 6.43 7.70 -8.19
C ILE A 97 5.20 8.04 -7.37
N ALA A 98 4.16 7.19 -7.40
CA ALA A 98 2.98 7.36 -6.55
C ALA A 98 3.38 7.35 -5.06
N ALA A 99 4.15 6.37 -4.62
CA ALA A 99 4.61 6.27 -3.23
C ALA A 99 5.47 7.46 -2.79
N ILE A 100 6.44 7.87 -3.62
CA ILE A 100 7.30 9.02 -3.35
C ILE A 100 6.46 10.30 -3.23
N SER A 101 5.50 10.48 -4.14
CA SER A 101 4.63 11.65 -4.17
C SER A 101 3.68 11.68 -2.97
N LEU A 102 3.17 10.51 -2.55
CA LEU A 102 2.32 10.41 -1.36
C LEU A 102 3.11 10.83 -0.12
N ARG A 103 4.31 10.27 0.09
CA ARG A 103 5.16 10.67 1.22
C ARG A 103 5.42 12.18 1.24
N ARG A 104 5.66 12.79 0.10
CA ARG A 104 5.92 14.25 -0.03
C ARG A 104 4.71 15.13 0.24
N ALA A 105 3.49 14.58 0.14
CA ALA A 105 2.27 15.31 0.44
C ALA A 105 2.05 15.54 1.95
N PHE A 106 2.89 14.92 2.81
CA PHE A 106 2.79 15.02 4.26
C PHE A 106 4.01 15.68 4.88
N PRO A 107 3.87 16.33 6.06
CA PRO A 107 4.98 16.98 6.76
C PRO A 107 6.07 15.98 7.13
N ASN A 108 7.32 16.47 7.13
CA ASN A 108 8.44 15.69 7.64
C ASN A 108 8.47 15.79 9.17
N SER A 109 7.87 14.84 9.86
CA SER A 109 7.86 14.75 11.32
C SER A 109 8.13 13.33 11.77
N ALA A 110 8.66 13.15 12.97
CA ALA A 110 9.00 11.84 13.54
C ALA A 110 7.82 10.83 13.51
N HIS A 111 6.59 11.32 13.60
CA HIS A 111 5.39 10.51 13.56
C HIS A 111 5.15 9.92 12.16
N TYR A 112 5.19 10.75 11.11
CA TYR A 112 5.06 10.29 9.74
C TYR A 112 6.26 9.47 9.28
N GLU A 113 7.47 9.81 9.72
CA GLU A 113 8.68 9.05 9.39
C GLU A 113 8.62 7.62 9.90
N ARG A 114 8.13 7.39 11.11
CA ARG A 114 7.90 6.02 11.63
C ARG A 114 6.90 5.24 10.79
N PHE A 115 5.82 5.89 10.37
CA PHE A 115 4.82 5.28 9.48
C PHE A 115 5.46 4.86 8.14
N TRP A 116 6.19 5.78 7.51
CA TRP A 116 6.84 5.50 6.21
C TRP A 116 7.90 4.42 6.31
N HIS A 117 8.65 4.40 7.41
CA HIS A 117 9.64 3.36 7.67
C HIS A 117 8.96 1.98 7.82
N ALA A 118 7.93 1.87 8.64
CA ALA A 118 7.16 0.64 8.80
C ALA A 118 6.56 0.16 7.48
N SER A 119 5.93 1.07 6.70
CA SER A 119 5.36 0.75 5.38
C SER A 119 6.42 0.25 4.40
N ALA A 120 7.61 0.85 4.36
CA ALA A 120 8.71 0.41 3.51
C ALA A 120 9.26 -0.97 3.93
N SER A 121 9.35 -1.23 5.24
CA SER A 121 9.77 -2.53 5.77
C SER A 121 8.75 -3.62 5.43
N VAL A 122 7.45 -3.37 5.66
CA VAL A 122 6.38 -4.30 5.27
C VAL A 122 6.39 -4.54 3.76
N ALA A 123 6.59 -3.50 2.93
CA ALA A 123 6.67 -3.65 1.48
C ALA A 123 7.83 -4.56 1.06
N THR A 124 9.03 -4.34 1.64
CA THR A 124 10.24 -5.13 1.34
C THR A 124 10.02 -6.60 1.72
N LEU A 125 9.52 -6.86 2.93
CA LEU A 125 9.22 -8.20 3.40
C LEU A 125 8.11 -8.86 2.58
N SER A 126 7.07 -8.12 2.18
CA SER A 126 5.98 -8.64 1.34
C SER A 126 6.46 -9.06 -0.04
N GLY A 127 7.28 -8.23 -0.69
CA GLY A 127 7.86 -8.57 -2.00
C GLY A 127 8.78 -9.78 -1.91
N TRP A 128 9.65 -9.82 -0.90
CA TRP A 128 10.53 -10.96 -0.66
C TRP A 128 9.73 -12.25 -0.37
N LEU A 129 8.74 -12.19 0.52
CA LEU A 129 7.90 -13.35 0.87
C LEU A 129 7.15 -13.90 -0.35
N ALA A 130 6.60 -13.02 -1.19
CA ALA A 130 5.96 -13.43 -2.44
C ALA A 130 6.93 -14.14 -3.40
N GLN A 131 8.19 -13.73 -3.47
CA GLN A 131 9.22 -14.40 -4.26
C GLN A 131 9.57 -15.77 -3.70
N GLN A 132 9.78 -15.86 -2.37
CA GLN A 132 10.16 -17.12 -1.71
C GLN A 132 9.03 -18.16 -1.80
N ARG A 133 7.80 -17.76 -1.55
CA ARG A 133 6.64 -18.69 -1.53
C ARG A 133 6.04 -18.95 -2.91
N ARG A 134 6.41 -18.20 -3.95
CA ARG A 134 5.90 -18.32 -5.32
C ARG A 134 4.37 -18.44 -5.36
N VAL A 135 3.71 -17.52 -4.67
CA VAL A 135 2.24 -17.56 -4.47
C VAL A 135 1.52 -17.42 -5.81
N PRO A 136 0.59 -18.34 -6.14
CA PRO A 136 -0.09 -18.34 -7.44
C PRO A 136 -0.86 -17.03 -7.71
N GLY A 137 -0.64 -16.45 -8.90
CA GLY A 137 -1.35 -15.24 -9.33
C GLY A 137 -0.91 -13.94 -8.63
N VAL A 138 0.14 -13.97 -7.80
CA VAL A 138 0.71 -12.78 -7.15
C VAL A 138 2.11 -12.54 -7.68
N ARG A 139 2.32 -11.35 -8.25
CA ARG A 139 3.66 -10.87 -8.59
C ARG A 139 4.31 -10.28 -7.34
N ALA A 140 5.61 -10.48 -7.17
CA ALA A 140 6.33 -9.92 -6.04
C ALA A 140 6.26 -8.37 -6.00
N ASP A 141 6.24 -7.72 -7.17
CA ASP A 141 6.07 -6.27 -7.29
C ASP A 141 4.67 -5.80 -6.83
N ASP A 142 3.63 -6.63 -7.03
CA ASP A 142 2.28 -6.34 -6.54
C ASP A 142 2.24 -6.45 -5.00
N ALA A 143 2.89 -7.47 -4.44
CA ALA A 143 3.00 -7.64 -2.99
C ALA A 143 3.81 -6.50 -2.34
N TYR A 144 4.93 -6.09 -2.94
CA TYR A 144 5.70 -4.91 -2.52
C TYR A 144 4.83 -3.65 -2.55
N THR A 145 4.15 -3.39 -3.67
CA THR A 145 3.30 -2.22 -3.83
C THR A 145 2.16 -2.22 -2.81
N TYR A 146 1.51 -3.37 -2.64
CA TYR A 146 0.43 -3.52 -1.67
C TYR A 146 0.93 -3.27 -0.24
N GLY A 147 2.04 -3.88 0.18
CA GLY A 147 2.63 -3.65 1.50
C GLY A 147 2.98 -2.18 1.77
N LEU A 148 3.36 -1.42 0.72
CA LEU A 148 3.67 -0.01 0.82
C LEU A 148 2.42 0.88 0.97
N PHE A 149 1.30 0.51 0.34
CA PHE A 149 0.08 1.32 0.28
C PHE A 149 -1.05 0.85 1.20
N ARG A 150 -0.99 -0.36 1.78
CA ARG A 150 -2.12 -0.96 2.50
C ARG A 150 -2.70 -0.04 3.58
N ASP A 151 -1.86 0.67 4.32
CA ASP A 151 -2.23 1.56 5.41
C ASP A 151 -2.21 3.06 5.02
N CYS A 152 -2.12 3.39 3.73
CA CYS A 152 -1.98 4.78 3.27
C CYS A 152 -3.13 5.70 3.69
N GLY A 153 -4.29 5.16 4.02
CA GLY A 153 -5.42 5.92 4.59
C GLY A 153 -5.12 6.47 5.99
N ILE A 154 -4.27 5.79 6.78
CA ILE A 154 -3.91 6.21 8.14
C ILE A 154 -3.31 7.62 8.12
N VAL A 155 -2.36 7.91 7.23
CA VAL A 155 -1.71 9.24 7.18
C VAL A 155 -2.68 10.36 6.78
N ILE A 156 -3.70 10.04 5.98
CA ILE A 156 -4.75 10.98 5.59
C ILE A 156 -5.66 11.26 6.79
N LEU A 157 -6.09 10.21 7.51
CA LEU A 157 -6.92 10.35 8.70
C LEU A 157 -6.17 11.06 9.84
N LEU A 158 -4.87 10.80 10.03
CA LEU A 158 -4.02 11.53 10.98
C LEU A 158 -3.95 13.02 10.68
N ARG A 159 -3.91 13.41 9.41
CA ARG A 159 -3.94 14.82 8.99
C ARG A 159 -5.32 15.45 9.18
N ARG A 160 -6.37 14.70 8.88
CA ARG A 160 -7.75 15.19 8.84
C ARG A 160 -8.39 15.28 10.22
N TYR A 161 -8.09 14.32 11.11
CA TYR A 161 -8.75 14.18 12.42
C TYR A 161 -7.72 14.21 13.55
N PRO A 162 -7.66 15.31 14.34
CA PRO A 162 -6.68 15.44 15.44
C PRO A 162 -6.75 14.32 16.49
N ALA A 163 -7.95 13.76 16.73
CA ALA A 163 -8.17 12.67 17.70
C ALA A 163 -7.75 11.29 17.16
N TYR A 164 -7.45 11.16 15.86
CA TYR A 164 -7.26 9.85 15.23
C TYR A 164 -6.07 9.07 15.80
N GLN A 165 -5.03 9.74 16.28
CA GLN A 165 -3.89 9.06 16.92
C GLN A 165 -4.33 8.19 18.11
N GLY A 166 -5.25 8.67 18.93
CA GLY A 166 -5.79 7.89 20.05
C GLY A 166 -6.67 6.74 19.60
N ILE A 167 -7.49 6.95 18.54
CA ILE A 167 -8.34 5.91 17.94
C ILE A 167 -7.44 4.80 17.35
N LEU A 168 -6.41 5.16 16.59
CA LEU A 168 -5.44 4.24 16.01
C LEU A 168 -4.72 3.42 17.08
N ALA A 169 -4.31 4.04 18.18
CA ALA A 169 -3.68 3.34 19.30
C ALA A 169 -4.66 2.34 19.95
N GLY A 170 -5.93 2.71 20.12
CA GLY A 170 -6.96 1.81 20.62
C GLY A 170 -7.20 0.62 19.68
N ALA A 171 -7.34 0.86 18.37
CA ALA A 171 -7.55 -0.17 17.37
C ALA A 171 -6.37 -1.18 17.29
N ASN A 172 -5.13 -0.70 17.44
CA ASN A 172 -3.95 -1.56 17.48
C ASN A 172 -3.92 -2.51 18.66
N LEU A 173 -4.49 -2.14 19.80
CA LEU A 173 -4.48 -2.91 21.04
C LEU A 173 -5.74 -3.76 21.25
N ASP A 174 -6.78 -3.54 20.45
CA ASP A 174 -8.04 -4.28 20.57
C ASP A 174 -7.90 -5.69 19.96
N ARG A 175 -8.20 -6.70 20.78
CA ARG A 175 -8.12 -8.13 20.41
C ARG A 175 -9.42 -8.68 19.84
N ASP A 176 -10.53 -8.05 20.17
CA ASP A 176 -11.87 -8.61 19.95
C ASP A 176 -12.56 -7.96 18.75
N MET A 177 -12.46 -6.63 18.68
CA MET A 177 -13.11 -5.86 17.62
C MET A 177 -12.28 -5.82 16.33
N PRO A 178 -12.91 -5.93 15.15
CA PRO A 178 -12.23 -5.62 13.91
C PRO A 178 -11.65 -4.19 13.95
N PHE A 179 -10.43 -4.01 13.45
CA PHE A 179 -9.74 -2.73 13.47
C PHE A 179 -10.63 -1.58 12.94
N THR A 180 -11.22 -1.80 11.76
CA THR A 180 -12.11 -0.81 11.12
C THR A 180 -13.37 -0.50 11.93
N ALA A 181 -13.87 -1.44 12.74
CA ALA A 181 -15.03 -1.21 13.61
C ALA A 181 -14.69 -0.23 14.74
N VAL A 182 -13.47 -0.30 15.29
CA VAL A 182 -13.00 0.68 16.29
C VAL A 182 -12.92 2.08 15.69
N GLU A 183 -12.42 2.20 14.45
CA GLU A 183 -12.38 3.48 13.74
C GLU A 183 -13.78 4.02 13.46
N GLN A 184 -14.68 3.19 12.91
CA GLN A 184 -16.04 3.55 12.53
C GLN A 184 -16.93 3.92 13.74
N ALA A 185 -16.61 3.44 14.93
CA ALA A 185 -17.28 3.87 16.16
C ALA A 185 -17.00 5.34 16.51
N ALA A 186 -15.89 5.90 16.04
CA ALA A 186 -15.44 7.25 16.36
C ALA A 186 -15.43 8.21 15.15
N LEU A 187 -15.39 7.68 13.92
CA LEU A 187 -15.28 8.44 12.70
C LEU A 187 -16.34 8.00 11.66
N PRO A 188 -16.72 8.86 10.72
CA PRO A 188 -17.67 8.52 9.66
C PRO A 188 -17.07 7.59 8.58
N THR A 189 -15.80 7.24 8.69
CA THR A 189 -15.05 6.41 7.74
C THR A 189 -13.91 5.67 8.46
N ASP A 190 -13.22 4.79 7.76
CA ASP A 190 -12.03 4.10 8.23
C ASP A 190 -10.87 4.22 7.24
N HIS A 191 -9.65 3.89 7.67
CA HIS A 191 -8.45 4.04 6.83
C HIS A 191 -8.47 3.14 5.59
N THR A 192 -9.19 2.01 5.61
CA THR A 192 -9.26 1.10 4.45
C THR A 192 -10.11 1.69 3.32
N VAL A 193 -11.20 2.39 3.67
CA VAL A 193 -12.00 3.16 2.70
C VAL A 193 -11.17 4.28 2.09
N VAL A 194 -10.54 5.10 2.95
CA VAL A 194 -9.74 6.25 2.52
C VAL A 194 -8.54 5.83 1.67
N GLY A 195 -7.84 4.78 2.09
CA GLY A 195 -6.71 4.22 1.35
C GLY A 195 -7.12 3.63 0.00
N CYS A 196 -8.26 2.94 -0.06
CA CYS A 196 -8.82 2.41 -1.31
C CYS A 196 -9.18 3.54 -2.28
N LEU A 197 -9.82 4.62 -1.80
CA LEU A 197 -10.15 5.79 -2.61
C LEU A 197 -8.89 6.48 -3.17
N LEU A 198 -7.85 6.66 -2.33
CA LEU A 198 -6.57 7.17 -2.79
C LEU A 198 -5.97 6.27 -3.88
N ALA A 199 -5.89 4.96 -3.62
CA ALA A 199 -5.29 3.99 -4.53
C ALA A 199 -6.01 3.95 -5.89
N GLN A 200 -7.35 3.98 -5.89
CA GLN A 200 -8.16 4.07 -7.11
C GLN A 200 -7.91 5.39 -7.86
N ASN A 201 -7.94 6.54 -7.14
CA ASN A 201 -7.69 7.84 -7.74
C ASN A 201 -6.27 7.95 -8.34
N TRP A 202 -5.30 7.24 -7.76
CA TRP A 202 -3.90 7.23 -8.21
C TRP A 202 -3.58 6.06 -9.14
N TRP A 203 -4.60 5.34 -9.63
CA TRP A 203 -4.52 4.32 -10.65
C TRP A 203 -3.74 3.06 -10.26
N LEU A 204 -3.74 2.70 -8.98
CA LEU A 204 -3.21 1.40 -8.57
C LEU A 204 -4.08 0.27 -9.14
N PRO A 205 -3.51 -0.93 -9.35
CA PRO A 205 -4.27 -2.09 -9.82
C PRO A 205 -5.49 -2.40 -8.96
N GLY A 206 -6.60 -2.79 -9.60
CA GLY A 206 -7.86 -3.07 -8.91
C GLY A 206 -7.76 -4.12 -7.80
N GLU A 207 -6.92 -5.14 -8.00
CA GLU A 207 -6.65 -6.17 -6.97
C GLU A 207 -6.00 -5.57 -5.71
N ILE A 208 -5.07 -4.62 -5.90
CA ILE A 208 -4.42 -3.89 -4.78
C ILE A 208 -5.44 -3.01 -4.08
N CYS A 209 -6.29 -2.26 -4.84
CA CYS A 209 -7.34 -1.44 -4.26
C CYS A 209 -8.33 -2.26 -3.43
N ALA A 210 -8.76 -3.42 -3.95
CA ALA A 210 -9.64 -4.33 -3.24
C ALA A 210 -8.98 -4.91 -1.97
N ALA A 211 -7.69 -5.30 -2.06
CA ALA A 211 -6.94 -5.77 -0.91
C ALA A 211 -6.81 -4.68 0.17
N ILE A 212 -6.53 -3.41 -0.19
CA ILE A 212 -6.52 -2.27 0.73
C ILE A 212 -7.88 -2.12 1.42
N ARG A 213 -9.00 -2.26 0.67
CA ARG A 213 -10.34 -2.08 1.23
C ARG A 213 -10.72 -3.13 2.28
N HIS A 214 -10.19 -4.33 2.17
CA HIS A 214 -10.67 -5.49 2.94
C HIS A 214 -9.62 -6.15 3.84
N HIS A 215 -8.46 -5.54 4.07
CA HIS A 215 -7.34 -6.22 4.75
C HIS A 215 -7.55 -6.51 6.24
N HIS A 216 -8.50 -5.84 6.89
CA HIS A 216 -8.91 -6.15 8.27
C HIS A 216 -10.14 -7.05 8.36
N SER A 217 -10.62 -7.59 7.24
CA SER A 217 -11.81 -8.45 7.21
C SER A 217 -11.41 -9.92 7.17
N LEU A 218 -11.57 -10.64 8.30
CA LEU A 218 -11.40 -12.09 8.34
C LEU A 218 -12.30 -12.78 7.33
N LEU A 219 -13.57 -12.34 7.22
CA LEU A 219 -14.53 -12.93 6.27
C LEU A 219 -14.05 -12.80 4.82
N ALA A 220 -13.38 -11.71 4.47
CA ALA A 220 -12.81 -11.54 3.14
C ALA A 220 -11.70 -12.54 2.82
N LEU A 221 -11.03 -13.11 3.83
CA LEU A 221 -9.99 -14.13 3.65
C LEU A 221 -10.57 -15.56 3.57
N VAL A 222 -11.58 -15.87 4.37
CA VAL A 222 -12.03 -17.27 4.57
C VAL A 222 -13.32 -17.64 3.84
N GLU A 223 -14.22 -16.68 3.61
CA GLU A 223 -15.53 -16.98 3.02
C GLU A 223 -15.43 -17.43 1.55
N PRO A 224 -16.24 -18.44 1.12
CA PRO A 224 -16.27 -18.87 -0.28
C PRO A 224 -16.69 -17.74 -1.23
N VAL A 225 -17.71 -16.96 -0.84
CA VAL A 225 -18.15 -15.75 -1.56
C VAL A 225 -17.53 -14.53 -0.90
N SER A 226 -16.45 -14.05 -1.45
CA SER A 226 -15.65 -12.94 -0.90
C SER A 226 -15.54 -11.79 -1.88
N PRO A 227 -15.46 -10.55 -1.39
CA PRO A 227 -15.12 -9.40 -2.22
C PRO A 227 -13.68 -9.47 -2.77
N LEU A 228 -12.81 -10.33 -2.19
CA LEU A 228 -11.46 -10.57 -2.65
C LEU A 228 -11.37 -11.84 -3.49
N LYS A 229 -10.83 -11.73 -4.70
CA LYS A 229 -10.33 -12.88 -5.46
C LYS A 229 -9.09 -13.47 -4.79
N MET A 230 -8.71 -14.69 -5.17
CA MET A 230 -7.55 -15.37 -4.56
C MET A 230 -6.26 -14.55 -4.57
N PRO A 231 -5.86 -13.86 -5.66
CA PRO A 231 -4.66 -13.00 -5.60
C PRO A 231 -4.78 -11.89 -4.54
N GLY A 232 -5.93 -11.27 -4.38
CA GLY A 232 -6.18 -10.25 -3.34
C GLY A 232 -6.07 -10.82 -1.93
N ARG A 233 -6.60 -12.04 -1.69
CA ARG A 233 -6.45 -12.74 -0.39
C ARG A 233 -5.00 -13.04 -0.08
N TYR A 234 -4.24 -13.50 -1.09
CA TYR A 234 -2.82 -13.77 -0.94
C TYR A 234 -2.03 -12.47 -0.65
N LEU A 235 -2.36 -11.34 -1.29
CA LEU A 235 -1.73 -10.05 -1.00
C LEU A 235 -1.92 -9.68 0.48
N VAL A 236 -3.16 -9.82 1.00
CA VAL A 236 -3.44 -9.55 2.42
C VAL A 236 -2.66 -10.51 3.32
N ALA A 237 -2.68 -11.81 3.05
CA ALA A 237 -1.99 -12.81 3.85
C ALA A 237 -0.46 -12.56 3.88
N ILE A 238 0.13 -12.26 2.72
CA ILE A 238 1.56 -11.94 2.59
C ILE A 238 1.92 -10.71 3.43
N ALA A 239 1.18 -9.60 3.30
CA ALA A 239 1.53 -8.38 4.01
C ALA A 239 1.22 -8.46 5.52
N GLN A 240 0.19 -9.20 5.92
CA GLN A 240 -0.08 -9.44 7.33
C GLN A 240 1.01 -10.32 7.97
N THR A 241 1.50 -11.34 7.24
CA THR A 241 2.66 -12.12 7.68
C THR A 241 3.92 -11.25 7.73
N ALA A 242 4.17 -10.41 6.73
CA ALA A 242 5.30 -9.48 6.72
C ALA A 242 5.28 -8.51 7.91
N GLU A 243 4.11 -7.98 8.27
CA GLU A 243 3.96 -7.14 9.46
C GLU A 243 4.25 -7.91 10.75
N TYR A 244 3.75 -9.14 10.87
CA TYR A 244 4.07 -10.02 12.00
C TYR A 244 5.58 -10.25 12.12
N LEU A 245 6.27 -10.56 11.02
CA LEU A 245 7.72 -10.71 11.00
C LEU A 245 8.43 -9.43 11.46
N LEU A 246 8.01 -8.26 10.97
CA LEU A 246 8.55 -6.97 11.39
C LEU A 246 8.40 -6.78 12.90
N GLN A 247 7.24 -7.10 13.46
CA GLN A 247 6.97 -7.00 14.90
C GLN A 247 7.85 -7.94 15.73
N GLN A 248 8.02 -9.18 15.29
CA GLN A 248 8.86 -10.18 15.99
C GLN A 248 10.32 -9.77 15.97
N LEU A 249 10.84 -9.28 14.87
CA LEU A 249 12.25 -8.97 14.68
C LEU A 249 12.65 -7.63 15.29
N THR A 250 11.76 -6.63 15.29
CA THR A 250 12.10 -5.28 15.76
C THR A 250 11.50 -4.92 17.13
N GLY A 251 10.47 -5.65 17.56
CA GLY A 251 9.68 -5.30 18.74
C GLY A 251 8.82 -4.04 18.56
N GLY A 252 8.87 -3.41 17.37
CA GLY A 252 8.12 -2.20 17.03
C GLY A 252 6.79 -2.49 16.34
N SER A 253 6.02 -1.42 16.06
CA SER A 253 4.75 -1.47 15.28
C SER A 253 3.75 -2.54 15.75
N ARG A 254 3.65 -2.75 17.06
CA ARG A 254 2.81 -3.81 17.64
C ARG A 254 1.34 -3.54 17.40
N THR A 255 0.65 -4.57 16.88
CA THR A 255 -0.81 -4.61 16.75
C THR A 255 -1.30 -6.01 17.14
N GLU A 256 -2.58 -6.11 17.52
CA GLU A 256 -3.22 -7.40 17.82
C GLU A 256 -3.87 -8.03 16.56
N GLU A 257 -3.60 -7.51 15.38
CA GLU A 257 -4.18 -8.01 14.12
C GLU A 257 -3.73 -9.45 13.80
N TRP A 258 -2.49 -9.81 14.16
CA TRP A 258 -2.03 -11.19 13.96
C TRP A 258 -2.87 -12.21 14.75
N ALA A 259 -3.31 -11.85 15.95
CA ALA A 259 -4.18 -12.72 16.75
C ALA A 259 -5.54 -12.96 16.06
N LYS A 260 -6.03 -11.98 15.27
CA LYS A 260 -7.31 -12.07 14.57
C LYS A 260 -7.20 -12.74 13.19
N LEU A 261 -6.16 -12.44 12.43
CA LEU A 261 -6.04 -12.81 11.02
C LEU A 261 -4.95 -13.86 10.75
N GLY A 262 -4.00 -14.03 11.66
CA GLY A 262 -2.83 -14.89 11.48
C GLY A 262 -3.17 -16.33 11.10
N PRO A 263 -4.11 -17.01 11.77
CA PRO A 263 -4.49 -18.38 11.37
C PRO A 263 -4.94 -18.48 9.91
N ALA A 264 -5.81 -17.57 9.46
CA ALA A 264 -6.27 -17.54 8.07
C ALA A 264 -5.14 -17.21 7.08
N CYS A 265 -4.20 -16.34 7.48
CA CYS A 265 -3.02 -16.05 6.67
C CYS A 265 -2.09 -17.25 6.54
N CYS A 266 -1.86 -17.98 7.62
CA CYS A 266 -1.09 -19.23 7.63
C CYS A 266 -1.72 -20.29 6.75
N ASP A 267 -3.03 -20.49 6.83
CA ASP A 267 -3.77 -21.43 5.96
C ASP A 267 -3.61 -21.08 4.48
N LEU A 268 -3.79 -19.78 4.13
CA LEU A 268 -3.65 -19.31 2.74
C LEU A 268 -2.24 -19.50 2.19
N LEU A 269 -1.22 -19.32 3.02
CA LEU A 269 0.18 -19.41 2.61
C LEU A 269 0.78 -20.81 2.85
N ALA A 270 -0.01 -21.76 3.33
CA ALA A 270 0.43 -23.10 3.74
C ALA A 270 1.65 -23.04 4.68
N LEU A 271 1.53 -22.22 5.75
CA LEU A 271 2.54 -22.05 6.80
C LEU A 271 2.06 -22.73 8.07
N ASP A 272 2.90 -23.57 8.62
CA ASP A 272 2.80 -24.04 10.00
C ASP A 272 3.74 -23.22 10.91
N ASP A 273 3.74 -23.51 12.21
CA ASP A 273 4.59 -22.83 13.18
C ASP A 273 6.10 -22.94 12.86
N ALA A 274 6.51 -24.10 12.34
CA ALA A 274 7.90 -24.35 11.95
C ALA A 274 8.29 -23.51 10.73
N GLY A 275 7.44 -23.48 9.71
CA GLY A 275 7.62 -22.66 8.51
C GLY A 275 7.61 -21.17 8.83
N LEU A 276 6.75 -20.72 9.75
CA LEU A 276 6.71 -19.34 10.19
C LEU A 276 8.00 -18.94 10.93
N ALA A 277 8.51 -19.82 11.81
CA ALA A 277 9.78 -19.60 12.51
C ALA A 277 10.98 -19.60 11.55
N GLU A 278 10.97 -20.42 10.50
CA GLU A 278 11.99 -20.44 9.46
C GLU A 278 12.02 -19.13 8.68
N ILE A 279 10.87 -18.68 8.18
CA ILE A 279 10.74 -17.40 7.46
C ILE A 279 11.19 -16.24 8.33
N CYS A 280 10.88 -16.26 9.64
CA CYS A 280 11.32 -15.22 10.56
C CYS A 280 12.86 -15.12 10.60
N ARG A 281 13.57 -16.24 10.69
CA ARG A 281 15.05 -16.26 10.64
C ARG A 281 15.62 -15.77 9.31
N GLU A 282 14.98 -16.15 8.20
CA GLU A 282 15.41 -15.74 6.85
C GLU A 282 15.17 -14.25 6.57
N ALA A 283 14.13 -13.66 7.20
CA ALA A 283 13.77 -12.26 7.02
C ALA A 283 14.69 -11.29 7.80
N GLU A 284 15.35 -11.75 8.88
CA GLU A 284 16.17 -10.91 9.76
C GLU A 284 17.23 -10.08 9.00
N PRO A 285 18.03 -10.64 8.07
CA PRO A 285 19.04 -9.88 7.34
C PRO A 285 18.46 -8.78 6.44
N LEU A 286 17.18 -8.91 6.02
CA LEU A 286 16.55 -7.94 5.11
C LEU A 286 16.22 -6.63 5.80
N LEU A 287 15.92 -6.65 7.10
CA LEU A 287 15.58 -5.45 7.87
C LEU A 287 16.79 -4.55 8.07
N HIS A 288 17.99 -5.09 8.23
CA HIS A 288 19.24 -4.31 8.33
C HIS A 288 19.58 -3.55 7.03
N LEU A 289 18.92 -3.88 5.92
CA LEU A 289 19.15 -3.23 4.63
C LEU A 289 18.14 -2.08 4.37
N VAL A 290 17.08 -1.94 5.19
CA VAL A 290 16.05 -0.91 5.04
C VAL A 290 16.37 0.35 5.86
N GLU A 291 17.28 0.25 6.85
CA GLU A 291 17.84 1.36 7.60
C GLU A 291 18.79 2.20 6.71
#